data_d933d768d9d547b3dcb54c189c5b28e8
#
_entry.id   d933d768d9d547b3dcb54c189c5b28e8
#
_cell.length_a   1.000
_cell.length_b   1.000
_cell.length_c   1.000
_cell.angle_alpha   90.00
_cell.angle_beta   90.00
_cell.angle_gamma   90.00
#
_symmetry.space_group_name_H-M   'P 1'
#
loop_
_entity.id
_entity.type
_entity.pdbx_description
1 polymer ?
#
loop_
_entity_poly.entity_id
_entity_poly.type
_entity_poly.pdbx_seq_one_letter_code
_entity_poly.pdbx_strand_id
1 'polypeptide(L)'
;LERKPVKNLNLRIRADGSVHVSVNRRVGLAQVEWFLADKADFLLSAIDRYEAARRALPPPKEYIDGEPFQVLGEPLRLKVLKGKANVTADGGVITLSVPNPDDLEKKRRVLTTWLQNRCEEVVLSICREVYPRFNSYGIGFPEIRFRRMVSRWGSCQPKRGILTFNYALIGAPFACIEYV
;
A
#
# COMPACT_ATOMS: atom_id res chain seq x y z
N LEU A 1 15.41 -5.33 -21.79
CA LEU A 1 16.37 -4.26 -22.02
C LEU A 1 15.67 -3.04 -22.60
N GLU A 2 15.82 -1.88 -21.95
CA GLU A 2 15.25 -0.60 -22.42
C GLU A 2 16.38 0.39 -22.75
N ARG A 3 16.31 1.00 -23.94
CA ARG A 3 17.25 2.04 -24.34
C ARG A 3 16.65 3.42 -24.12
N LYS A 4 17.20 4.15 -23.12
CA LYS A 4 16.72 5.47 -22.66
C LYS A 4 17.87 6.49 -22.57
N PRO A 5 17.60 7.80 -22.53
CA PRO A 5 18.62 8.81 -22.28
C PRO A 5 19.01 8.84 -20.80
N VAL A 6 19.69 7.80 -20.33
CA VAL A 6 20.21 7.67 -18.96
C VAL A 6 21.72 7.78 -18.94
N LYS A 7 22.29 8.34 -17.84
CA LYS A 7 23.75 8.48 -17.69
C LYS A 7 24.42 7.15 -17.34
N ASN A 8 23.76 6.30 -16.54
CA ASN A 8 24.32 5.06 -16.00
C ASN A 8 23.49 3.86 -16.44
N LEU A 9 24.10 2.67 -16.41
CA LEU A 9 23.37 1.40 -16.44
C LEU A 9 22.51 1.29 -15.17
N ASN A 10 21.21 1.13 -15.35
CA ASN A 10 20.28 0.96 -14.24
C ASN A 10 19.66 -0.43 -14.31
N LEU A 11 19.82 -1.16 -13.22
CA LEU A 11 19.22 -2.47 -13.00
C LEU A 11 18.04 -2.33 -12.03
N ARG A 12 16.91 -2.89 -12.37
CA ARG A 12 15.72 -2.87 -11.52
C ARG A 12 15.04 -4.23 -11.57
N ILE A 13 14.81 -4.81 -10.39
CA ILE A 13 14.05 -6.04 -10.25
C ILE A 13 12.65 -5.64 -9.76
N ARG A 14 11.62 -6.16 -10.40
CA ARG A 14 10.23 -5.93 -10.00
C ARG A 14 9.75 -7.01 -9.04
N ALA A 15 8.63 -6.76 -8.38
CA ALA A 15 8.03 -7.69 -7.43
C ALA A 15 7.57 -9.01 -8.06
N ASP A 16 7.38 -9.06 -9.39
CA ASP A 16 7.09 -10.26 -10.17
C ASP A 16 8.35 -11.09 -10.51
N GLY A 17 9.53 -10.65 -10.05
CA GLY A 17 10.82 -11.25 -10.36
C GLY A 17 11.39 -10.81 -11.71
N SER A 18 10.69 -10.01 -12.51
CA SER A 18 11.20 -9.55 -13.80
C SER A 18 12.36 -8.56 -13.64
N VAL A 19 13.43 -8.78 -14.43
CA VAL A 19 14.62 -7.95 -14.43
C VAL A 19 14.55 -6.93 -15.57
N HIS A 20 14.64 -5.66 -15.21
CA HIS A 20 14.63 -4.55 -16.16
C HIS A 20 15.97 -3.83 -16.15
N VAL A 21 16.60 -3.74 -17.32
CA VAL A 21 17.85 -3.01 -17.51
C VAL A 21 17.58 -1.79 -18.39
N SER A 22 17.91 -0.60 -17.90
CA SER A 22 17.84 0.64 -18.68
C SER A 22 19.25 1.15 -18.97
N VAL A 23 19.55 1.38 -20.25
CA VAL A 23 20.88 1.77 -20.72
C VAL A 23 20.80 2.92 -21.71
N ASN A 24 21.91 3.67 -21.84
CA ASN A 24 22.04 4.66 -22.90
C ASN A 24 22.06 3.95 -24.27
N ARG A 25 21.56 4.63 -25.30
CA ARG A 25 21.53 4.10 -26.68
C ARG A 25 22.90 3.72 -27.23
N ARG A 26 23.97 4.34 -26.73
CA ARG A 26 25.37 4.13 -27.17
C ARG A 26 26.04 2.92 -26.49
N VAL A 27 25.43 2.34 -25.47
CA VAL A 27 25.99 1.19 -24.75
C VAL A 27 25.83 -0.08 -25.57
N GLY A 28 26.93 -0.78 -25.82
CA GLY A 28 26.98 -2.04 -26.56
C GLY A 28 26.34 -3.19 -25.74
N LEU A 29 25.86 -4.21 -26.43
CA LEU A 29 25.24 -5.37 -25.80
C LEU A 29 26.24 -6.13 -24.90
N ALA A 30 27.46 -6.32 -25.35
CA ALA A 30 28.53 -6.99 -24.58
C ALA A 30 28.79 -6.30 -23.21
N GLN A 31 28.71 -4.96 -23.17
CA GLN A 31 28.84 -4.21 -21.91
C GLN A 31 27.64 -4.45 -20.96
N VAL A 32 26.45 -4.62 -21.51
CA VAL A 32 25.25 -4.96 -20.73
C VAL A 32 25.37 -6.38 -20.17
N GLU A 33 25.82 -7.33 -20.97
CA GLU A 33 26.02 -8.74 -20.60
C GLU A 33 27.08 -8.85 -19.48
N TRP A 34 28.21 -8.16 -19.65
CA TRP A 34 29.24 -8.10 -18.62
C TRP A 34 28.70 -7.53 -17.30
N PHE A 35 27.95 -6.42 -17.36
CA PHE A 35 27.33 -5.81 -16.19
C PHE A 35 26.33 -6.74 -15.49
N LEU A 36 25.53 -7.50 -16.25
CA LEU A 36 24.62 -8.49 -15.69
C LEU A 36 25.36 -9.66 -15.04
N ALA A 37 26.45 -10.12 -15.66
CA ALA A 37 27.30 -11.16 -15.10
C ALA A 37 27.97 -10.69 -13.77
N ASP A 38 28.48 -9.46 -13.73
CA ASP A 38 29.03 -8.85 -12.51
C ASP A 38 28.01 -8.75 -11.37
N LYS A 39 26.74 -8.61 -11.69
CA LYS A 39 25.65 -8.48 -10.72
C LYS A 39 24.83 -9.78 -10.56
N ALA A 40 25.30 -10.91 -11.06
CA ALA A 40 24.55 -12.16 -11.08
C ALA A 40 24.13 -12.62 -9.67
N ASP A 41 25.03 -12.63 -8.71
CA ASP A 41 24.73 -13.05 -7.33
C ASP A 41 23.69 -12.14 -6.65
N PHE A 42 23.82 -10.82 -6.88
CA PHE A 42 22.83 -9.86 -6.40
C PHE A 42 21.45 -10.10 -7.03
N LEU A 43 21.42 -10.36 -8.35
CA LEU A 43 20.18 -10.63 -9.09
C LEU A 43 19.50 -11.90 -8.57
N LEU A 44 20.23 -13.00 -8.47
CA LEU A 44 19.71 -14.28 -8.00
C LEU A 44 19.18 -14.16 -6.57
N SER A 45 19.98 -13.60 -5.66
CA SER A 45 19.55 -13.37 -4.26
C SER A 45 18.33 -12.47 -4.14
N ALA A 46 18.18 -11.49 -5.03
CA ALA A 46 17.01 -10.62 -5.02
C ALA A 46 15.78 -11.32 -5.58
N ILE A 47 15.91 -12.10 -6.65
CA ILE A 47 14.82 -12.91 -7.22
C ILE A 47 14.32 -13.91 -6.16
N ASP A 48 15.23 -14.65 -5.51
CA ASP A 48 14.87 -15.60 -4.46
C ASP A 48 14.10 -14.93 -3.31
N ARG A 49 14.53 -13.74 -2.89
CA ARG A 49 13.81 -12.96 -1.85
C ARG A 49 12.41 -12.56 -2.31
N TYR A 50 12.24 -12.12 -3.57
CA TYR A 50 10.92 -11.76 -4.09
C TYR A 50 10.02 -13.00 -4.23
N GLU A 51 10.57 -14.14 -4.64
CA GLU A 51 9.83 -15.39 -4.71
C GLU A 51 9.41 -15.88 -3.32
N ALA A 52 10.31 -15.86 -2.35
CA ALA A 52 10.01 -16.19 -0.96
C ALA A 52 8.92 -15.27 -0.39
N ALA A 53 9.06 -13.97 -0.60
CA ALA A 53 8.05 -12.98 -0.19
C ALA A 53 6.69 -13.23 -0.87
N ARG A 54 6.67 -13.60 -2.15
CA ARG A 54 5.44 -13.92 -2.89
C ARG A 54 4.77 -15.20 -2.39
N ARG A 55 5.56 -16.23 -2.02
CA ARG A 55 5.03 -17.47 -1.40
C ARG A 55 4.49 -17.22 0.01
N ALA A 56 5.05 -16.25 0.73
CA ALA A 56 4.59 -15.85 2.06
C ALA A 56 3.39 -14.89 2.05
N LEU A 57 2.96 -14.39 0.88
CA LEU A 57 1.75 -13.57 0.79
C LEU A 57 0.54 -14.39 1.23
N PRO A 58 -0.32 -13.82 2.08
CA PRO A 58 -1.58 -14.47 2.43
C PRO A 58 -2.43 -14.69 1.17
N PRO A 59 -3.24 -15.75 1.14
CA PRO A 59 -4.15 -15.98 0.03
C PRO A 59 -5.08 -14.78 -0.19
N PRO A 60 -5.58 -14.61 -1.42
CA PRO A 60 -6.58 -13.58 -1.70
C PRO A 60 -7.75 -13.68 -0.73
N LYS A 61 -8.29 -12.53 -0.33
CA LYS A 61 -9.45 -12.46 0.56
C LYS A 61 -10.71 -13.02 -0.13
N GLU A 62 -11.40 -13.91 0.56
CA GLU A 62 -12.66 -14.52 0.10
C GLU A 62 -13.90 -13.84 0.68
N TYR A 63 -13.70 -13.01 1.70
CA TYR A 63 -14.76 -12.27 2.40
C TYR A 63 -15.82 -13.20 2.96
N ILE A 64 -15.36 -14.23 3.70
CA ILE A 64 -16.20 -15.23 4.37
C ILE A 64 -16.20 -15.04 5.88
N ASP A 65 -17.13 -15.70 6.57
CA ASP A 65 -17.22 -15.67 8.02
C ASP A 65 -15.92 -16.16 8.69
N GLY A 66 -15.49 -15.43 9.72
CA GLY A 66 -14.27 -15.73 10.47
C GLY A 66 -12.98 -15.25 9.81
N GLU A 67 -13.02 -14.71 8.59
CA GLU A 67 -11.83 -14.23 7.91
C GLU A 67 -11.19 -13.06 8.67
N PRO A 68 -9.84 -13.09 8.92
CA PRO A 68 -9.19 -12.09 9.73
C PRO A 68 -8.95 -10.79 8.94
N PHE A 69 -9.18 -9.66 9.60
CA PHE A 69 -8.82 -8.32 9.12
C PHE A 69 -8.08 -7.58 10.23
N GLN A 70 -7.22 -6.65 9.86
CA GLN A 70 -6.62 -5.71 10.80
C GLN A 70 -7.17 -4.31 10.57
N VAL A 71 -7.62 -3.67 11.66
CA VAL A 71 -8.10 -2.30 11.65
C VAL A 71 -7.48 -1.60 12.86
N LEU A 72 -6.71 -0.54 12.61
CA LEU A 72 -5.97 0.22 13.63
C LEU A 72 -5.03 -0.66 14.48
N GLY A 73 -4.47 -1.70 13.87
CA GLY A 73 -3.59 -2.66 14.53
C GLY A 73 -4.32 -3.77 15.30
N GLU A 74 -5.64 -3.68 15.44
CA GLU A 74 -6.43 -4.70 16.13
C GLU A 74 -6.90 -5.79 15.17
N PRO A 75 -6.77 -7.06 15.57
CA PRO A 75 -7.29 -8.18 14.77
C PRO A 75 -8.81 -8.29 14.94
N LEU A 76 -9.54 -8.19 13.82
CA LEU A 76 -10.99 -8.30 13.75
C LEU A 76 -11.37 -9.51 12.92
N ARG A 77 -12.54 -10.13 13.20
CA ARG A 77 -13.11 -11.22 12.42
C ARG A 77 -14.29 -10.73 11.61
N LEU A 78 -14.33 -11.13 10.34
CA LEU A 78 -15.46 -10.82 9.46
C LEU A 78 -16.66 -11.69 9.81
N LYS A 79 -17.85 -11.10 9.80
CA LYS A 79 -19.15 -11.76 9.81
C LYS A 79 -19.97 -11.24 8.65
N VAL A 80 -20.45 -12.12 7.79
CA VAL A 80 -21.23 -11.76 6.60
C VAL A 80 -22.69 -12.05 6.84
N LEU A 81 -23.55 -11.05 6.60
CA LEU A 81 -25.00 -11.17 6.77
C LEU A 81 -25.72 -10.78 5.48
N LYS A 82 -26.86 -11.41 5.24
CA LYS A 82 -27.78 -10.97 4.20
C LYS A 82 -28.57 -9.75 4.69
N GLY A 83 -28.51 -8.67 3.93
CA GLY A 83 -29.20 -7.43 4.28
C GLY A 83 -28.88 -6.26 3.36
N LYS A 84 -29.34 -5.07 3.71
CA LYS A 84 -28.94 -3.84 3.03
C LYS A 84 -27.44 -3.63 3.21
N ALA A 85 -26.75 -3.17 2.14
CA ALA A 85 -25.31 -2.96 2.17
C ALA A 85 -24.90 -2.00 3.30
N ASN A 86 -24.18 -2.55 4.29
CA ASN A 86 -23.68 -1.82 5.46
C ASN A 86 -22.46 -2.54 6.06
N VAL A 87 -21.61 -1.79 6.77
CA VAL A 87 -20.51 -2.35 7.57
C VAL A 87 -20.49 -1.68 8.93
N THR A 88 -20.38 -2.48 9.97
CA THR A 88 -20.12 -2.05 11.35
C THR A 88 -18.96 -2.81 11.93
N ALA A 89 -18.26 -2.23 12.89
CA ALA A 89 -17.20 -2.93 13.63
C ALA A 89 -17.40 -2.67 15.12
N ASP A 90 -17.54 -3.75 15.87
CA ASP A 90 -17.71 -3.73 17.32
C ASP A 90 -17.24 -5.08 17.91
N GLY A 91 -16.69 -5.04 19.16
CA GLY A 91 -16.31 -6.22 19.92
C GLY A 91 -15.37 -7.18 19.18
N GLY A 92 -14.44 -6.69 18.35
CA GLY A 92 -13.52 -7.53 17.58
C GLY A 92 -14.12 -8.16 16.32
N VAL A 93 -15.32 -7.75 15.93
CA VAL A 93 -16.05 -8.28 14.75
C VAL A 93 -16.37 -7.16 13.77
N ILE A 94 -16.07 -7.39 12.48
CA ILE A 94 -16.59 -6.59 11.38
C ILE A 94 -17.85 -7.29 10.84
N THR A 95 -19.00 -6.68 10.99
CA THR A 95 -20.25 -7.18 10.41
C THR A 95 -20.50 -6.53 9.05
N LEU A 96 -20.39 -7.32 7.99
CA LEU A 96 -20.62 -6.91 6.61
C LEU A 96 -22.02 -7.43 6.16
N SER A 97 -22.94 -6.51 5.94
CA SER A 97 -24.25 -6.84 5.36
C SER A 97 -24.26 -6.53 3.86
N VAL A 98 -24.75 -7.47 3.05
CA VAL A 98 -24.93 -7.33 1.60
C VAL A 98 -26.20 -8.03 1.14
N PRO A 99 -26.85 -7.56 0.05
CA PRO A 99 -28.07 -8.21 -0.45
C PRO A 99 -27.89 -9.67 -0.86
N ASN A 100 -26.73 -9.98 -1.46
CA ASN A 100 -26.32 -11.33 -1.80
C ASN A 100 -24.96 -11.66 -1.17
N PRO A 101 -24.88 -12.54 -0.15
CA PRO A 101 -23.63 -12.94 0.50
C PRO A 101 -22.66 -13.72 -0.42
N ASP A 102 -23.13 -14.28 -1.53
CA ASP A 102 -22.29 -15.00 -2.49
C ASP A 102 -21.60 -14.06 -3.49
N ASP A 103 -22.04 -12.80 -3.58
CA ASP A 103 -21.43 -11.80 -4.45
C ASP A 103 -20.12 -11.27 -3.85
N LEU A 104 -19.01 -11.92 -4.25
CA LEU A 104 -17.64 -11.58 -3.81
C LEU A 104 -17.26 -10.12 -4.12
N GLU A 105 -17.59 -9.65 -5.32
CA GLU A 105 -17.25 -8.30 -5.75
C GLU A 105 -18.01 -7.22 -4.96
N LYS A 106 -19.27 -7.49 -4.66
CA LYS A 106 -20.08 -6.62 -3.83
C LYS A 106 -19.54 -6.55 -2.40
N LYS A 107 -19.23 -7.71 -1.79
CA LYS A 107 -18.60 -7.79 -0.46
C LYS A 107 -17.30 -6.99 -0.42
N ARG A 108 -16.41 -7.26 -1.38
CA ARG A 108 -15.12 -6.57 -1.52
C ARG A 108 -15.30 -5.06 -1.61
N ARG A 109 -16.18 -4.59 -2.49
CA ARG A 109 -16.43 -3.16 -2.70
C ARG A 109 -16.95 -2.48 -1.44
N VAL A 110 -17.97 -3.05 -0.81
CA VAL A 110 -18.62 -2.47 0.37
C VAL A 110 -17.62 -2.38 1.53
N LEU A 111 -16.90 -3.47 1.83
CA LEU A 111 -15.91 -3.48 2.91
C LEU A 111 -14.71 -2.56 2.59
N THR A 112 -14.22 -2.54 1.35
CA THR A 112 -13.13 -1.66 0.95
C THR A 112 -13.49 -0.19 1.13
N THR A 113 -14.69 0.20 0.71
CA THR A 113 -15.19 1.58 0.88
C THR A 113 -15.25 1.96 2.36
N TRP A 114 -15.77 1.08 3.20
CA TRP A 114 -15.83 1.32 4.64
C TRP A 114 -14.43 1.49 5.26
N LEU A 115 -13.47 0.62 4.92
CA LEU A 115 -12.09 0.72 5.38
C LEU A 115 -11.41 2.02 4.92
N GLN A 116 -11.68 2.45 3.69
CA GLN A 116 -11.15 3.71 3.16
C GLN A 116 -11.72 4.92 3.91
N ASN A 117 -13.03 4.99 4.10
CA ASN A 117 -13.67 6.06 4.86
C ASN A 117 -13.13 6.11 6.30
N ARG A 118 -12.98 4.94 6.93
CA ARG A 118 -12.42 4.87 8.28
C ARG A 118 -10.97 5.34 8.34
N CYS A 119 -10.16 5.00 7.32
CA CYS A 119 -8.80 5.51 7.18
C CYS A 119 -8.76 7.04 7.07
N GLU A 120 -9.62 7.59 6.23
CA GLU A 120 -9.73 9.06 6.04
C GLU A 120 -10.11 9.76 7.33
N GLU A 121 -11.15 9.28 8.03
CA GLU A 121 -11.58 9.83 9.32
C GLU A 121 -10.44 9.85 10.35
N VAL A 122 -9.76 8.72 10.54
CA VAL A 122 -8.68 8.59 11.53
C VAL A 122 -7.49 9.48 11.17
N VAL A 123 -7.01 9.44 9.93
CA VAL A 123 -5.87 10.25 9.50
C VAL A 123 -6.18 11.73 9.57
N LEU A 124 -7.37 12.16 9.15
CA LEU A 124 -7.78 13.56 9.24
C LEU A 124 -7.88 14.04 10.70
N SER A 125 -8.36 13.18 11.62
CA SER A 125 -8.37 13.49 13.06
C SER A 125 -6.97 13.69 13.59
N ILE A 126 -6.05 12.76 13.30
CA ILE A 126 -4.63 12.86 13.70
C ILE A 126 -3.97 14.11 13.10
N CYS A 127 -4.19 14.39 11.81
CA CYS A 127 -3.63 15.59 11.18
C CYS A 127 -4.09 16.88 11.88
N ARG A 128 -5.37 16.97 12.28
CA ARG A 128 -5.89 18.13 13.01
C ARG A 128 -5.32 18.26 14.41
N GLU A 129 -5.08 17.15 15.08
CA GLU A 129 -4.50 17.11 16.42
C GLU A 129 -3.01 17.48 16.42
N VAL A 130 -2.27 17.00 15.42
CA VAL A 130 -0.83 17.23 15.29
C VAL A 130 -0.53 18.62 14.72
N TYR A 131 -1.36 19.14 13.82
CA TYR A 131 -1.11 20.41 13.11
C TYR A 131 -0.78 21.60 14.00
N PRO A 132 -1.42 21.84 15.16
CA PRO A 132 -1.08 22.97 16.03
C PRO A 132 0.39 23.04 16.44
N ARG A 133 1.10 21.91 16.47
CA ARG A 133 2.55 21.85 16.78
C ARG A 133 3.39 22.58 15.73
N PHE A 134 2.83 22.87 14.54
CA PHE A 134 3.51 23.53 13.44
C PHE A 134 3.11 25.00 13.25
N ASN A 135 2.24 25.54 14.10
CA ASN A 135 1.76 26.93 14.00
C ASN A 135 2.92 27.96 14.07
N SER A 136 3.96 27.69 14.89
CA SER A 136 5.13 28.56 15.02
C SER A 136 5.94 28.71 13.73
N TYR A 137 5.78 27.81 12.78
CA TYR A 137 6.48 27.84 11.50
C TYR A 137 5.71 28.60 10.39
N GLY A 138 4.52 29.11 10.70
CA GLY A 138 3.69 29.84 9.72
C GLY A 138 3.20 28.98 8.54
N ILE A 139 3.16 27.65 8.71
CA ILE A 139 2.72 26.70 7.68
C ILE A 139 1.21 26.55 7.75
N GLY A 140 0.50 26.75 6.63
CA GLY A 140 -0.95 26.50 6.54
C GLY A 140 -1.27 25.00 6.62
N PHE A 141 -2.53 24.67 7.01
CA PHE A 141 -2.99 23.28 7.02
C PHE A 141 -2.86 22.69 5.60
N PRO A 142 -2.21 21.52 5.45
CA PRO A 142 -1.96 20.95 4.13
C PRO A 142 -3.22 20.37 3.49
N GLU A 143 -3.24 20.29 2.18
CA GLU A 143 -4.22 19.49 1.46
C GLU A 143 -3.93 18.00 1.71
N ILE A 144 -4.91 17.28 2.25
CA ILE A 144 -4.79 15.84 2.54
C ILE A 144 -5.39 15.03 1.41
N ARG A 145 -4.61 14.11 0.87
CA ARG A 145 -5.01 13.20 -0.20
C ARG A 145 -4.81 11.75 0.22
N PHE A 146 -5.60 10.86 -0.34
CA PHE A 146 -5.51 9.42 -0.10
C PHE A 146 -5.30 8.66 -1.41
N ARG A 147 -4.43 7.66 -1.38
CA ARG A 147 -4.17 6.77 -2.53
C ARG A 147 -3.79 5.38 -2.06
N ARG A 148 -4.00 4.38 -2.91
CA ARG A 148 -3.30 3.09 -2.79
C ARG A 148 -1.89 3.24 -3.34
N MET A 149 -0.88 2.92 -2.52
CA MET A 149 0.53 2.99 -2.89
C MET A 149 1.21 1.66 -2.57
N VAL A 150 2.15 1.24 -3.45
CA VAL A 150 2.83 -0.06 -3.31
C VAL A 150 4.07 0.05 -2.42
N SER A 151 4.78 1.18 -2.48
CA SER A 151 6.14 1.31 -1.93
C SER A 151 6.29 2.33 -0.80
N ARG A 152 5.20 2.97 -0.37
CA ARG A 152 5.28 4.00 0.69
C ARG A 152 3.97 4.12 1.46
N TRP A 153 4.07 4.55 2.70
CA TRP A 153 2.94 4.80 3.59
C TRP A 153 2.35 6.20 3.41
N GLY A 154 3.21 7.16 3.12
CA GLY A 154 2.82 8.54 2.85
C GLY A 154 3.81 9.26 1.97
N SER A 155 3.49 10.46 1.53
CA SER A 155 4.39 11.38 0.84
C SER A 155 4.01 12.83 1.10
N CYS A 156 5.02 13.68 1.24
CA CYS A 156 4.86 15.12 1.40
C CYS A 156 5.38 15.85 0.16
N GLN A 157 4.63 16.86 -0.27
CA GLN A 157 5.04 17.81 -1.31
C GLN A 157 5.04 19.22 -0.70
N PRO A 158 6.13 19.64 0.00
CA PRO A 158 6.15 20.87 0.79
C PRO A 158 5.85 22.13 -0.03
N LYS A 159 6.39 22.23 -1.25
CA LYS A 159 6.16 23.37 -2.16
C LYS A 159 4.68 23.54 -2.56
N ARG A 160 3.89 22.49 -2.49
CA ARG A 160 2.46 22.50 -2.86
C ARG A 160 1.54 22.43 -1.65
N GLY A 161 2.08 22.23 -0.45
CA GLY A 161 1.29 22.01 0.76
C GLY A 161 0.42 20.76 0.70
N ILE A 162 0.90 19.67 0.07
CA ILE A 162 0.11 18.44 -0.11
C ILE A 162 0.74 17.28 0.67
N LEU A 163 -0.06 16.63 1.52
CA LEU A 163 0.24 15.33 2.11
C LEU A 163 -0.62 14.25 1.44
N THR A 164 -0.01 13.13 1.10
CA THR A 164 -0.74 11.99 0.53
C THR A 164 -0.51 10.76 1.40
N PHE A 165 -1.57 10.13 1.87
CA PHE A 165 -1.54 8.94 2.73
C PHE A 165 -2.01 7.70 1.98
N ASN A 166 -1.44 6.55 2.36
CA ASN A 166 -1.82 5.25 1.81
C ASN A 166 -3.02 4.69 2.59
N TYR A 167 -4.06 4.27 1.89
CA TYR A 167 -5.21 3.58 2.51
C TYR A 167 -4.83 2.33 3.32
N ALA A 168 -3.68 1.71 3.04
CA ALA A 168 -3.19 0.57 3.81
C ALA A 168 -2.85 0.92 5.28
N LEU A 169 -2.73 2.20 5.62
CA LEU A 169 -2.52 2.68 6.98
C LEU A 169 -3.62 2.24 7.94
N ILE A 170 -4.85 2.02 7.46
CA ILE A 170 -5.94 1.56 8.31
C ILE A 170 -5.63 0.25 9.04
N GLY A 171 -4.77 -0.60 8.49
CA GLY A 171 -4.33 -1.83 9.14
C GLY A 171 -3.22 -1.65 10.17
N ALA A 172 -2.58 -0.49 10.22
CA ALA A 172 -1.47 -0.22 11.13
C ALA A 172 -1.96 0.23 12.52
N PRO A 173 -1.17 0.02 13.58
CA PRO A 173 -1.42 0.58 14.90
C PRO A 173 -1.49 2.12 14.85
N PHE A 174 -2.31 2.71 15.73
CA PHE A 174 -2.54 4.15 15.77
C PHE A 174 -1.22 4.96 15.85
N ALA A 175 -0.28 4.55 16.72
CA ALA A 175 1.02 5.20 16.85
C ALA A 175 1.85 5.19 15.55
N CYS A 176 1.70 4.15 14.70
CA CYS A 176 2.36 4.09 13.40
C CYS A 176 1.70 5.06 12.40
N ILE A 177 0.39 5.25 12.48
CA ILE A 177 -0.35 6.20 11.63
C ILE A 177 0.04 7.63 12.00
N GLU A 178 0.14 7.94 13.31
CA GLU A 178 0.58 9.25 13.81
C GLU A 178 2.01 9.58 13.38
N TYR A 179 2.88 8.56 13.35
CA TYR A 179 4.28 8.74 12.94
C TYR A 179 4.43 9.12 11.44
N VAL A 180 3.56 8.60 10.56
CA VAL A 180 3.63 8.86 9.11
C VAL A 180 3.18 10.25 8.74
#